data_ad83b3b3a25463b026505ed0f80a632f
#
_entry.id   ad83b3b3a25463b026505ed0f80a632f
#
_cell.length_a   1.000
_cell.length_b   1.000
_cell.length_c   1.000
_cell.angle_alpha   90.00
_cell.angle_beta   90.00
_cell.angle_gamma   90.00
#
_symmetry.space_group_name_H-M   'P 1'
#
loop_
_entity.id
_entity.type
_entity.pdbx_description
1 polymer ?
#
loop_
_entity_poly.entity_id
_entity_poly.type
_entity_poly.pdbx_seq_one_letter_code
_entity_poly.pdbx_strand_id
1 'polypeptide(L)'
;PGGFLGVDLFFVLSGYLISSLIIKEYKKTGTLNLYNFYMRRARRLLPAVYFMITVCLVFMVLFNGVLLRKSHLDAVFGYIYSSNWWYIFHKLDYFDSFGAQSPFKHLWSLAIEEQFYMFFPLIFLIFNRRKKEEGQSSSLNKNFLYIVLGLILISLVTHILLFDINNINRIYFGTDTRAFSLLVGVVGALVYPMDKLSSPTNAKESVLYSVVSLTSISTLIAIMFYTSEYNTWLYRGGFLLVAVLGLIIIISSGKQHTFISKALSFRPIVFIGKISYSLYLWHFPIIVLTTPVSEIGNPNLFYVTLRIILTFIAATLSYLFVETPIRKLGFVNYINLLYKRIRKLRLNVKRGIVSSFAVVLILSVMGLFGKGVPFLSTAFIKEMDANKESQFLNNDNNAKNNPNQSEEKKENEQNNKEEKKYSTLLIIGDSLTVDIGEKVKEKYPGAIIDGKISRQLTAATTTAQNYTKYNSENTAVIFQLGTNGPFTEAQAEELIKLFDKSDIYFVNVKVPRAWEKTVNTALNELKEKHQNITIVDWYSVANSQGDYFEPDRVHLNQNGIAEMINSIEKSLKHPVEIK
;
A
#
# COMPACT_ATOMS: atom_id res chain seq x y z
N PRO A 1 -13.43 2.15 3.12
CA PRO A 1 -12.54 1.08 2.65
C PRO A 1 -12.03 1.35 1.24
N GLY A 2 -12.87 1.69 0.25
CA GLY A 2 -12.50 1.86 -1.15
C GLY A 2 -11.86 3.19 -1.55
N GLY A 3 -11.31 3.95 -0.61
CA GLY A 3 -10.65 5.24 -0.91
C GLY A 3 -9.49 5.14 -1.90
N PHE A 4 -8.83 3.99 -1.98
CA PHE A 4 -7.74 3.70 -2.93
C PHE A 4 -8.18 3.79 -4.41
N LEU A 5 -9.48 3.63 -4.71
CA LEU A 5 -10.04 3.80 -6.05
C LEU A 5 -9.92 5.23 -6.60
N GLY A 6 -9.68 6.21 -5.71
CA GLY A 6 -9.39 7.59 -6.11
C GLY A 6 -8.17 7.72 -7.02
N VAL A 7 -7.22 6.78 -6.94
CA VAL A 7 -6.02 6.76 -7.80
C VAL A 7 -6.40 6.52 -9.26
N ASP A 8 -7.42 5.67 -9.53
CA ASP A 8 -7.90 5.43 -10.90
C ASP A 8 -8.53 6.67 -11.52
N LEU A 9 -9.29 7.41 -10.74
CA LEU A 9 -9.82 8.71 -11.18
C LEU A 9 -8.68 9.66 -11.56
N PHE A 10 -7.61 9.65 -10.77
CA PHE A 10 -6.43 10.45 -11.02
C PHE A 10 -5.72 10.03 -12.32
N PHE A 11 -5.58 8.72 -12.55
CA PHE A 11 -5.00 8.20 -13.78
C PHE A 11 -5.83 8.58 -15.01
N VAL A 12 -7.15 8.44 -14.97
CA VAL A 12 -8.04 8.85 -16.08
C VAL A 12 -7.91 10.35 -16.35
N LEU A 13 -7.91 11.18 -15.30
CA LEU A 13 -7.74 12.63 -15.42
C LEU A 13 -6.38 12.99 -16.05
N SER A 14 -5.31 12.36 -15.60
CA SER A 14 -3.96 12.53 -16.11
C SER A 14 -3.87 12.13 -17.59
N GLY A 15 -4.38 10.97 -17.95
CA GLY A 15 -4.46 10.51 -19.33
C GLY A 15 -5.22 11.47 -20.23
N TYR A 16 -6.38 11.95 -19.76
CA TYR A 16 -7.19 12.92 -20.50
C TYR A 16 -6.48 14.27 -20.71
N LEU A 17 -5.93 14.85 -19.64
CA LEU A 17 -5.29 16.18 -19.70
C LEU A 17 -4.03 16.16 -20.56
N ILE A 18 -3.16 15.19 -20.38
CA ILE A 18 -1.89 15.09 -21.13
C ILE A 18 -2.17 14.87 -22.61
N SER A 19 -3.05 13.94 -22.94
CA SER A 19 -3.41 13.67 -24.33
C SER A 19 -4.07 14.85 -25.00
N SER A 20 -4.95 15.56 -24.28
CA SER A 20 -5.58 16.78 -24.80
C SER A 20 -4.55 17.86 -25.13
N LEU A 21 -3.52 18.04 -24.29
CA LEU A 21 -2.44 19.00 -24.55
C LEU A 21 -1.59 18.60 -25.76
N ILE A 22 -1.23 17.32 -25.87
CA ILE A 22 -0.48 16.77 -26.99
C ILE A 22 -1.26 16.93 -28.30
N ILE A 23 -2.55 16.54 -28.30
CA ILE A 23 -3.43 16.66 -29.46
C ILE A 23 -3.58 18.12 -29.89
N LYS A 24 -3.77 19.04 -28.94
CA LYS A 24 -3.89 20.49 -29.22
C LYS A 24 -2.62 21.06 -29.84
N GLU A 25 -1.42 20.70 -29.27
CA GLU A 25 -0.13 21.15 -29.81
C GLU A 25 0.06 20.60 -31.24
N TYR A 26 -0.17 19.28 -31.43
CA TYR A 26 -0.03 18.62 -32.73
C TYR A 26 -0.98 19.21 -33.80
N LYS A 27 -2.25 19.40 -33.48
CA LYS A 27 -3.21 20.02 -34.41
C LYS A 27 -2.79 21.42 -34.84
N LYS A 28 -2.19 22.22 -33.92
CA LYS A 28 -1.75 23.57 -34.18
C LYS A 28 -0.46 23.65 -34.98
N THR A 29 0.52 22.80 -34.69
CA THR A 29 1.90 22.91 -35.18
C THR A 29 2.28 21.84 -36.19
N GLY A 30 1.52 20.76 -36.29
CA GLY A 30 1.85 19.56 -37.07
C GLY A 30 2.93 18.70 -36.47
N THR A 31 3.49 19.10 -35.34
CA THR A 31 4.56 18.39 -34.64
C THR A 31 4.36 18.48 -33.12
N LEU A 32 5.10 17.70 -32.36
CA LEU A 32 5.18 17.81 -30.91
C LEU A 32 6.63 18.10 -30.52
N ASN A 33 6.86 19.19 -29.80
CA ASN A 33 8.17 19.50 -29.26
C ASN A 33 8.39 18.74 -27.95
N LEU A 34 9.00 17.54 -28.06
CA LEU A 34 9.25 16.67 -26.91
C LEU A 34 10.07 17.33 -25.80
N TYR A 35 11.13 18.09 -26.17
CA TYR A 35 11.94 18.79 -25.18
C TYR A 35 11.12 19.76 -24.34
N ASN A 36 10.34 20.62 -25.00
CA ASN A 36 9.47 21.55 -24.30
C ASN A 36 8.37 20.84 -23.50
N PHE A 37 7.85 19.74 -24.02
CA PHE A 37 6.86 18.92 -23.31
C PHE A 37 7.45 18.37 -22.00
N TYR A 38 8.59 17.66 -22.06
CA TYR A 38 9.23 17.09 -20.86
C TYR A 38 9.69 18.18 -19.89
N MET A 39 10.23 19.28 -20.38
CA MET A 39 10.66 20.40 -19.53
C MET A 39 9.48 21.02 -18.76
N ARG A 40 8.30 21.17 -19.40
CA ARG A 40 7.09 21.65 -18.71
C ARG A 40 6.66 20.69 -17.60
N ARG A 41 6.74 19.37 -17.82
CA ARG A 41 6.41 18.35 -16.82
C ARG A 41 7.44 18.35 -15.69
N ALA A 42 8.71 18.30 -16.01
CA ALA A 42 9.79 18.34 -15.03
C ALA A 42 9.68 19.56 -14.09
N ARG A 43 9.45 20.75 -14.63
CA ARG A 43 9.25 21.99 -13.82
C ARG A 43 8.02 21.94 -12.92
N ARG A 44 7.01 21.16 -13.28
CA ARG A 44 5.78 21.02 -12.50
C ARG A 44 5.91 20.00 -11.38
N LEU A 45 6.56 18.86 -11.64
CA LEU A 45 6.46 17.66 -10.79
C LEU A 45 7.73 17.44 -9.94
N LEU A 46 8.93 17.50 -10.55
CA LEU A 46 10.17 17.16 -9.86
C LEU A 46 10.44 18.02 -8.60
N PRO A 47 10.28 19.36 -8.61
CA PRO A 47 10.67 20.16 -7.46
C PRO A 47 9.91 19.81 -6.18
N ALA A 48 8.60 19.58 -6.29
CA ALA A 48 7.75 19.30 -5.13
C ALA A 48 8.02 17.89 -4.56
N VAL A 49 8.18 16.87 -5.42
CA VAL A 49 8.53 15.51 -4.98
C VAL A 49 9.89 15.49 -4.30
N TYR A 50 10.91 16.08 -4.93
CA TYR A 50 12.27 16.10 -4.40
C TYR A 50 12.33 16.85 -3.06
N PHE A 51 11.62 17.97 -2.97
CA PHE A 51 11.50 18.72 -1.72
C PHE A 51 10.85 17.87 -0.61
N MET A 52 9.73 17.22 -0.90
CA MET A 52 9.03 16.38 0.07
C MET A 52 9.91 15.21 0.53
N ILE A 53 10.53 14.45 -0.41
CA ILE A 53 11.40 13.31 -0.06
C ILE A 53 12.58 13.81 0.82
N THR A 54 13.23 14.93 0.43
CA THR A 54 14.33 15.52 1.19
C THR A 54 13.92 15.86 2.62
N VAL A 55 12.78 16.54 2.81
CA VAL A 55 12.28 16.90 4.15
C VAL A 55 11.97 15.65 4.98
N CYS A 56 11.34 14.64 4.39
CA CYS A 56 11.06 13.38 5.09
C CYS A 56 12.34 12.63 5.47
N LEU A 57 13.35 12.57 4.59
CA LEU A 57 14.64 11.98 4.90
C LEU A 57 15.31 12.69 6.06
N VAL A 58 15.38 14.02 6.04
CA VAL A 58 15.97 14.82 7.13
C VAL A 58 15.24 14.58 8.44
N PHE A 59 13.91 14.55 8.41
CA PHE A 59 13.10 14.24 9.59
C PHE A 59 13.43 12.85 10.16
N MET A 60 13.49 11.83 9.31
CA MET A 60 13.79 10.46 9.75
C MET A 60 15.24 10.30 10.24
N VAL A 61 16.20 10.98 9.62
CA VAL A 61 17.60 11.00 10.09
C VAL A 61 17.71 11.54 11.51
N LEU A 62 16.93 12.57 11.82
CA LEU A 62 16.96 13.23 13.14
C LEU A 62 16.12 12.50 14.18
N PHE A 63 14.93 12.00 13.82
CA PHE A 63 13.92 11.58 14.80
C PHE A 63 13.53 10.10 14.72
N ASN A 64 13.73 9.42 13.57
CA ASN A 64 13.28 8.04 13.38
C ASN A 64 14.25 7.20 12.54
N GLY A 65 15.40 6.88 13.10
CA GLY A 65 16.44 6.11 12.41
C GLY A 65 16.02 4.67 12.04
N VAL A 66 15.03 4.09 12.72
CA VAL A 66 14.51 2.75 12.41
C VAL A 66 13.67 2.80 11.12
N LEU A 67 12.72 3.73 11.06
CA LEU A 67 11.93 3.94 9.86
C LEU A 67 12.81 4.34 8.66
N LEU A 68 13.87 5.13 8.91
CA LEU A 68 14.85 5.49 7.91
C LEU A 68 15.51 4.26 7.29
N ARG A 69 16.03 3.34 8.11
CA ARG A 69 16.69 2.12 7.63
C ARG A 69 15.73 1.25 6.79
N LYS A 70 14.45 1.22 7.15
CA LYS A 70 13.42 0.49 6.40
C LYS A 70 13.04 1.18 5.08
N SER A 71 13.08 2.52 5.03
CA SER A 71 12.45 3.30 3.94
C SER A 71 13.43 4.05 3.03
N HIS A 72 14.74 4.03 3.30
CA HIS A 72 15.71 4.82 2.52
C HIS A 72 15.77 4.42 1.04
N LEU A 73 15.65 3.14 0.73
CA LEU A 73 15.60 2.68 -0.66
C LEU A 73 14.32 3.12 -1.36
N ASP A 74 13.18 3.16 -0.66
CA ASP A 74 11.94 3.70 -1.22
C ASP A 74 12.10 5.17 -1.62
N ALA A 75 12.87 5.95 -0.86
CA ALA A 75 13.23 7.32 -1.22
C ALA A 75 14.06 7.37 -2.51
N VAL A 76 15.07 6.48 -2.64
CA VAL A 76 15.90 6.39 -3.85
C VAL A 76 15.04 6.10 -5.07
N PHE A 77 14.21 5.06 -5.00
CA PHE A 77 13.31 4.70 -6.11
C PHE A 77 12.21 5.73 -6.33
N GLY A 78 11.82 6.48 -5.29
CA GLY A 78 10.94 7.65 -5.38
C GLY A 78 11.53 8.78 -6.21
N TYR A 79 12.80 9.12 -6.02
CA TYR A 79 13.51 10.14 -6.81
C TYR A 79 13.57 9.83 -8.31
N ILE A 80 13.66 8.56 -8.68
CA ILE A 80 13.75 8.12 -10.09
C ILE A 80 12.43 7.61 -10.66
N TYR A 81 11.31 7.80 -9.94
CA TYR A 81 9.97 7.36 -10.36
C TYR A 81 9.87 5.88 -10.74
N SER A 82 10.50 5.02 -9.95
CA SER A 82 10.50 3.56 -10.12
C SER A 82 9.99 2.80 -8.89
N SER A 83 9.34 3.50 -7.94
CA SER A 83 8.84 2.94 -6.68
C SER A 83 7.90 1.76 -6.92
N ASN A 84 7.06 1.80 -7.94
CA ASN A 84 6.11 0.75 -8.27
C ASN A 84 6.82 -0.57 -8.62
N TRP A 85 7.84 -0.55 -9.45
CA TRP A 85 8.64 -1.74 -9.79
C TRP A 85 9.48 -2.21 -8.60
N TRP A 86 10.04 -1.28 -7.83
CA TRP A 86 10.73 -1.59 -6.58
C TRP A 86 9.85 -2.43 -5.65
N TYR A 87 8.59 -2.03 -5.44
CA TYR A 87 7.65 -2.75 -4.58
C TYR A 87 7.28 -4.14 -5.13
N ILE A 88 7.10 -4.27 -6.46
CA ILE A 88 6.85 -5.55 -7.10
C ILE A 88 8.01 -6.53 -6.88
N PHE A 89 9.25 -6.12 -7.19
CA PHE A 89 10.41 -7.00 -7.12
C PHE A 89 10.80 -7.38 -5.69
N HIS A 90 10.51 -6.53 -4.72
CA HIS A 90 10.79 -6.80 -3.30
C HIS A 90 9.58 -7.35 -2.56
N LYS A 91 8.48 -7.69 -3.26
CA LYS A 91 7.24 -8.26 -2.70
C LYS A 91 6.70 -7.44 -1.52
N LEU A 92 6.83 -6.12 -1.58
CA LEU A 92 6.31 -5.21 -0.55
C LEU A 92 4.81 -5.02 -0.76
N ASP A 93 4.02 -5.31 0.27
CA ASP A 93 2.58 -5.21 0.18
C ASP A 93 2.10 -3.76 0.34
N TYR A 94 1.23 -3.29 -0.58
CA TYR A 94 0.61 -1.98 -0.47
C TYR A 94 -0.39 -1.91 0.68
N PHE A 95 -1.16 -2.97 0.85
CA PHE A 95 -2.24 -3.05 1.84
C PHE A 95 -1.76 -3.52 3.21
N ASP A 96 -0.47 -3.88 3.33
CA ASP A 96 0.12 -4.20 4.63
C ASP A 96 0.08 -2.95 5.54
N SER A 97 -0.77 -3.03 6.55
CA SER A 97 -0.99 -1.97 7.53
C SER A 97 -0.22 -2.19 8.83
N PHE A 98 0.57 -3.27 8.92
CA PHE A 98 1.34 -3.60 10.11
C PHE A 98 2.75 -3.04 10.10
N GLY A 99 3.14 -2.49 11.25
CA GLY A 99 4.43 -1.87 11.46
C GLY A 99 4.55 -0.48 10.84
N ALA A 100 5.70 0.14 11.02
CA ALA A 100 5.98 1.47 10.47
C ALA A 100 6.04 1.41 8.94
N GLN A 101 4.98 1.91 8.29
CA GLN A 101 4.92 2.01 6.83
C GLN A 101 5.94 3.02 6.32
N SER A 102 6.45 2.79 5.10
CA SER A 102 7.30 3.78 4.44
C SER A 102 6.52 5.06 4.11
N PRO A 103 6.98 6.25 4.49
CA PRO A 103 6.30 7.51 4.14
C PRO A 103 6.30 7.80 2.64
N PHE A 104 7.03 7.02 1.85
CA PHE A 104 7.15 7.15 0.40
C PHE A 104 6.26 6.17 -0.38
N LYS A 105 5.52 5.31 0.31
CA LYS A 105 4.74 4.22 -0.30
C LYS A 105 3.78 4.71 -1.38
N HIS A 106 3.13 5.86 -1.17
CA HIS A 106 2.18 6.45 -2.12
C HIS A 106 2.81 6.89 -3.46
N LEU A 107 4.15 7.01 -3.55
CA LEU A 107 4.83 7.43 -4.78
C LEU A 107 4.75 6.43 -5.93
N TRP A 108 4.28 5.20 -5.67
CA TRP A 108 4.10 4.19 -6.72
C TRP A 108 3.18 4.65 -7.85
N SER A 109 2.10 5.35 -7.52
CA SER A 109 1.13 5.82 -8.52
C SER A 109 1.71 6.94 -9.38
N LEU A 110 2.49 7.84 -8.77
CA LEU A 110 3.24 8.86 -9.52
C LEU A 110 4.30 8.24 -10.43
N ALA A 111 4.93 7.13 -10.03
CA ALA A 111 5.87 6.41 -10.88
C ALA A 111 5.17 5.89 -12.15
N ILE A 112 3.99 5.28 -12.04
CA ILE A 112 3.19 4.85 -13.20
C ILE A 112 2.84 6.04 -14.11
N GLU A 113 2.40 7.14 -13.50
CA GLU A 113 2.00 8.36 -14.23
C GLU A 113 3.17 8.97 -15.01
N GLU A 114 4.37 9.08 -14.39
CA GLU A 114 5.56 9.62 -15.05
C GLU A 114 6.09 8.70 -16.14
N GLN A 115 6.04 7.39 -15.94
CA GLN A 115 6.36 6.41 -16.98
C GLN A 115 5.41 6.57 -18.19
N PHE A 116 4.12 6.75 -17.94
CA PHE A 116 3.16 7.06 -18.99
C PHE A 116 3.51 8.37 -19.72
N TYR A 117 3.87 9.44 -19.00
CA TYR A 117 4.26 10.72 -19.61
C TYR A 117 5.55 10.60 -20.42
N MET A 118 6.43 9.69 -20.07
CA MET A 118 7.66 9.43 -20.82
C MET A 118 7.38 8.71 -22.15
N PHE A 119 6.55 7.67 -22.12
CA PHE A 119 6.34 6.81 -23.29
C PHE A 119 5.20 7.28 -24.21
N PHE A 120 4.10 7.78 -23.66
CA PHE A 120 2.92 8.11 -24.47
C PHE A 120 3.17 9.15 -25.56
N PRO A 121 3.93 10.25 -25.35
CA PRO A 121 4.24 11.21 -26.43
C PRO A 121 5.02 10.58 -27.58
N LEU A 122 5.88 9.61 -27.30
CA LEU A 122 6.65 8.88 -28.32
C LEU A 122 5.70 7.99 -29.14
N ILE A 123 4.86 7.22 -28.46
CA ILE A 123 3.82 6.38 -29.09
C ILE A 123 2.93 7.27 -29.97
N PHE A 124 2.46 8.40 -29.44
CA PHE A 124 1.64 9.32 -30.18
C PHE A 124 2.32 9.79 -31.48
N LEU A 125 3.59 10.19 -31.42
CA LEU A 125 4.35 10.63 -32.58
C LEU A 125 4.60 9.52 -33.61
N ILE A 126 4.91 8.31 -33.17
CA ILE A 126 5.14 7.17 -34.07
C ILE A 126 3.91 6.94 -34.97
N PHE A 127 2.74 6.94 -34.37
CA PHE A 127 1.49 6.63 -35.08
C PHE A 127 0.82 7.82 -35.78
N ASN A 128 1.22 9.06 -35.46
CA ASN A 128 0.68 10.27 -36.09
C ASN A 128 1.72 11.02 -36.95
N ARG A 129 2.84 10.38 -37.30
CA ARG A 129 3.91 10.99 -38.11
C ARG A 129 3.44 11.09 -39.57
N ARG A 130 2.83 12.23 -39.94
CA ARG A 130 2.47 12.55 -41.33
C ARG A 130 3.28 13.73 -41.81
N LYS A 131 3.65 13.74 -43.14
CA LYS A 131 4.20 14.92 -43.80
C LYS A 131 3.14 16.05 -43.77
N LYS A 132 3.58 17.21 -43.33
CA LYS A 132 2.74 18.42 -43.32
C LYS A 132 2.59 18.91 -44.77
N GLU A 133 1.37 18.98 -45.25
CA GLU A 133 1.09 19.79 -46.46
C GLU A 133 0.88 21.24 -46.01
N GLU A 134 1.56 22.16 -46.68
CA GLU A 134 1.50 23.59 -46.33
C GLU A 134 0.06 24.10 -46.41
N GLY A 135 -0.41 24.74 -45.33
CA GLY A 135 -1.73 25.37 -45.24
C GLY A 135 -2.86 24.51 -44.63
N GLN A 136 -2.67 23.22 -44.33
CA GLN A 136 -3.72 22.40 -43.71
C GLN A 136 -3.49 22.17 -42.22
N SER A 137 -4.58 22.18 -41.45
CA SER A 137 -4.57 21.73 -40.05
C SER A 137 -4.22 20.22 -40.01
N SER A 138 -3.20 19.84 -39.23
CA SER A 138 -2.77 18.44 -39.14
C SER A 138 -3.89 17.58 -38.60
N SER A 139 -4.39 16.63 -39.41
CA SER A 139 -5.38 15.65 -38.98
C SER A 139 -4.71 14.51 -38.23
N LEU A 140 -5.35 14.03 -37.16
CA LEU A 140 -4.92 12.82 -36.46
C LEU A 140 -5.09 11.60 -37.36
N ASN A 141 -4.23 10.59 -37.16
CA ASN A 141 -4.43 9.30 -37.78
C ASN A 141 -5.77 8.71 -37.29
N LYS A 142 -6.69 8.42 -38.20
CA LYS A 142 -8.00 7.87 -37.88
C LYS A 142 -7.91 6.53 -37.13
N ASN A 143 -6.84 5.77 -37.38
CA ASN A 143 -6.63 4.47 -36.75
C ASN A 143 -6.00 4.59 -35.35
N PHE A 144 -5.56 5.78 -34.92
CA PHE A 144 -4.91 5.94 -33.62
C PHE A 144 -5.84 5.58 -32.44
N LEU A 145 -7.13 5.83 -32.58
CA LEU A 145 -8.12 5.41 -31.59
C LEU A 145 -8.13 3.87 -31.43
N TYR A 146 -8.11 3.11 -32.54
CA TYR A 146 -8.08 1.64 -32.50
C TYR A 146 -6.79 1.12 -31.86
N ILE A 147 -5.66 1.80 -32.09
CA ILE A 147 -4.39 1.46 -31.43
C ILE A 147 -4.50 1.64 -29.91
N VAL A 148 -5.08 2.76 -29.46
CA VAL A 148 -5.30 3.03 -28.03
C VAL A 148 -6.25 2.00 -27.42
N LEU A 149 -7.34 1.64 -28.11
CA LEU A 149 -8.25 0.59 -27.65
C LEU A 149 -7.56 -0.78 -27.59
N GLY A 150 -6.70 -1.10 -28.54
CA GLY A 150 -5.85 -2.30 -28.50
C GLY A 150 -4.91 -2.33 -27.30
N LEU A 151 -4.27 -1.19 -26.97
CA LEU A 151 -3.43 -1.08 -25.79
C LEU A 151 -4.23 -1.21 -24.47
N ILE A 152 -5.45 -0.68 -24.42
CA ILE A 152 -6.37 -0.91 -23.29
C ILE A 152 -6.65 -2.39 -23.13
N LEU A 153 -6.99 -3.07 -24.23
CA LEU A 153 -7.29 -4.51 -24.22
C LEU A 153 -6.08 -5.32 -23.74
N ILE A 154 -4.87 -5.03 -24.24
CA ILE A 154 -3.64 -5.68 -23.81
C ILE A 154 -3.43 -5.49 -22.31
N SER A 155 -3.56 -4.24 -21.81
CA SER A 155 -3.39 -3.94 -20.38
C SER A 155 -4.42 -4.67 -19.51
N LEU A 156 -5.69 -4.74 -19.95
CA LEU A 156 -6.75 -5.46 -19.24
C LEU A 156 -6.53 -6.98 -19.25
N VAL A 157 -6.17 -7.55 -20.40
CA VAL A 157 -5.84 -8.97 -20.50
C VAL A 157 -4.66 -9.31 -19.60
N THR A 158 -3.60 -8.50 -19.63
CA THR A 158 -2.45 -8.65 -18.72
C THR A 158 -2.87 -8.56 -17.25
N HIS A 159 -3.75 -7.61 -16.91
CA HIS A 159 -4.29 -7.47 -15.56
C HIS A 159 -5.05 -8.73 -15.11
N ILE A 160 -5.89 -9.29 -15.96
CA ILE A 160 -6.70 -10.50 -15.66
C ILE A 160 -5.82 -11.74 -15.59
N LEU A 161 -4.88 -11.92 -16.53
CA LEU A 161 -4.01 -13.10 -16.59
C LEU A 161 -3.00 -13.15 -15.43
N LEU A 162 -2.51 -11.99 -14.97
CA LEU A 162 -1.59 -11.89 -13.85
C LEU A 162 -2.31 -11.78 -12.50
N PHE A 163 -3.64 -11.85 -12.48
CA PHE A 163 -4.39 -11.83 -11.24
C PHE A 163 -4.10 -13.08 -10.42
N ASP A 164 -3.49 -12.87 -9.28
CA ASP A 164 -3.27 -13.87 -8.24
C ASP A 164 -3.79 -13.29 -6.92
N ILE A 165 -4.76 -13.95 -6.31
CA ILE A 165 -5.37 -13.53 -5.05
C ILE A 165 -4.32 -13.48 -3.91
N ASN A 166 -3.25 -14.27 -4.04
CA ASN A 166 -2.14 -14.33 -3.08
C ASN A 166 -1.09 -13.26 -3.33
N ASN A 167 -1.11 -12.60 -4.50
CA ASN A 167 -0.14 -11.56 -4.88
C ASN A 167 -0.80 -10.42 -5.65
N ILE A 168 -1.77 -9.78 -5.01
CA ILE A 168 -2.50 -8.62 -5.58
C ILE A 168 -1.54 -7.47 -5.95
N ASN A 169 -0.40 -7.37 -5.26
CA ASN A 169 0.57 -6.29 -5.45
C ASN A 169 1.11 -6.21 -6.88
N ARG A 170 1.33 -7.36 -7.55
CA ARG A 170 1.81 -7.38 -8.93
C ARG A 170 0.90 -6.62 -9.89
N ILE A 171 -0.39 -6.81 -9.77
CA ILE A 171 -1.37 -6.16 -10.64
C ILE A 171 -1.72 -4.75 -10.18
N TYR A 172 -1.60 -4.48 -8.88
CA TYR A 172 -1.89 -3.16 -8.31
C TYR A 172 -0.80 -2.14 -8.62
N PHE A 173 0.48 -2.53 -8.54
CA PHE A 173 1.63 -1.67 -8.81
C PHE A 173 2.10 -1.68 -10.27
N GLY A 174 1.70 -2.65 -11.09
CA GLY A 174 2.21 -2.82 -12.45
C GLY A 174 1.80 -1.68 -13.38
N THR A 175 2.75 -1.06 -14.06
CA THR A 175 2.44 -0.06 -15.10
C THR A 175 1.67 -0.69 -16.25
N ASP A 176 2.03 -1.90 -16.64
CA ASP A 176 1.39 -2.70 -17.68
C ASP A 176 -0.05 -3.08 -17.33
N THR A 177 -0.32 -3.39 -16.07
CA THR A 177 -1.64 -3.81 -15.58
C THR A 177 -2.56 -2.64 -15.23
N ARG A 178 -2.02 -1.43 -15.06
CA ARG A 178 -2.77 -0.22 -14.67
C ARG A 178 -2.86 0.84 -15.79
N ALA A 179 -2.12 0.65 -16.89
CA ALA A 179 -2.10 1.60 -18.00
C ALA A 179 -3.49 1.82 -18.63
N PHE A 180 -4.40 0.85 -18.55
CA PHE A 180 -5.75 1.00 -19.10
C PHE A 180 -6.50 2.20 -18.52
N SER A 181 -6.35 2.53 -17.23
CA SER A 181 -7.01 3.69 -16.61
C SER A 181 -6.53 5.01 -17.23
N LEU A 182 -5.22 5.16 -17.45
CA LEU A 182 -4.64 6.31 -18.17
C LEU A 182 -5.12 6.35 -19.63
N LEU A 183 -5.13 5.20 -20.30
CA LEU A 183 -5.54 5.08 -21.70
C LEU A 183 -7.04 5.33 -21.90
N VAL A 184 -7.90 5.03 -20.94
CA VAL A 184 -9.32 5.45 -20.94
C VAL A 184 -9.41 6.98 -20.97
N GLY A 185 -8.54 7.68 -20.23
CA GLY A 185 -8.42 9.14 -20.33
C GLY A 185 -8.00 9.60 -21.73
N VAL A 186 -7.07 8.88 -22.39
CA VAL A 186 -6.66 9.15 -23.78
C VAL A 186 -7.84 9.00 -24.74
N VAL A 187 -8.61 7.92 -24.61
CA VAL A 187 -9.84 7.74 -25.42
C VAL A 187 -10.78 8.94 -25.24
N GLY A 188 -10.98 9.36 -23.99
CA GLY A 188 -11.78 10.55 -23.70
C GLY A 188 -11.27 11.79 -24.43
N ALA A 189 -9.95 12.04 -24.48
CA ALA A 189 -9.35 13.17 -25.18
C ALA A 189 -9.48 13.08 -26.71
N LEU A 190 -9.47 11.87 -27.27
CA LEU A 190 -9.64 11.64 -28.70
C LEU A 190 -11.09 11.83 -29.16
N VAL A 191 -12.03 11.28 -28.41
CA VAL A 191 -13.47 11.30 -28.75
C VAL A 191 -14.11 12.64 -28.36
N TYR A 192 -13.71 13.15 -27.20
CA TYR A 192 -14.27 14.37 -26.62
C TYR A 192 -13.17 15.37 -26.22
N PRO A 193 -12.51 16.03 -27.18
CA PRO A 193 -11.42 16.96 -26.95
C PRO A 193 -11.88 18.21 -26.19
N MET A 194 -10.93 18.90 -25.53
CA MET A 194 -11.19 20.08 -24.70
C MET A 194 -12.00 21.18 -25.39
N ASP A 195 -11.82 21.35 -26.69
CA ASP A 195 -12.54 22.37 -27.48
C ASP A 195 -14.06 22.10 -27.49
N LYS A 196 -14.47 20.81 -27.49
CA LYS A 196 -15.87 20.41 -27.35
C LYS A 196 -16.43 20.60 -25.93
N LEU A 197 -15.59 20.60 -24.90
CA LEU A 197 -16.03 20.88 -23.52
C LEU A 197 -16.46 22.33 -23.37
N SER A 198 -15.75 23.25 -24.03
CA SER A 198 -16.02 24.70 -23.97
C SER A 198 -17.21 25.15 -24.82
N SER A 199 -17.78 24.27 -25.65
CA SER A 199 -18.95 24.62 -26.48
C SER A 199 -20.20 24.82 -25.60
N PRO A 200 -21.04 25.81 -25.92
CA PRO A 200 -22.28 26.04 -25.20
C PRO A 200 -23.16 24.77 -25.20
N THR A 201 -23.81 24.48 -24.08
CA THR A 201 -24.77 23.41 -23.94
C THR A 201 -26.18 23.95 -23.93
N ASN A 202 -27.10 23.28 -24.63
CA ASN A 202 -28.52 23.58 -24.49
C ASN A 202 -29.08 23.02 -23.15
N ALA A 203 -30.29 23.44 -22.77
CA ALA A 203 -30.87 23.04 -21.49
C ALA A 203 -31.01 21.52 -21.33
N LYS A 204 -31.42 20.79 -22.39
CA LYS A 204 -31.57 19.33 -22.38
C LYS A 204 -30.22 18.62 -22.18
N GLU A 205 -29.20 19.05 -22.91
CA GLU A 205 -27.83 18.52 -22.73
C GLU A 205 -27.30 18.81 -21.32
N SER A 206 -27.52 20.01 -20.79
CA SER A 206 -27.09 20.38 -19.43
C SER A 206 -27.73 19.48 -18.37
N VAL A 207 -29.03 19.18 -18.50
CA VAL A 207 -29.74 18.26 -17.62
C VAL A 207 -29.18 16.83 -17.78
N LEU A 208 -29.00 16.35 -19.02
CA LEU A 208 -28.45 15.02 -19.26
C LEU A 208 -27.07 14.84 -18.62
N TYR A 209 -26.11 15.76 -18.88
CA TYR A 209 -24.78 15.70 -18.27
C TYR A 209 -24.83 15.81 -16.75
N SER A 210 -25.76 16.60 -16.19
CA SER A 210 -25.93 16.69 -14.74
C SER A 210 -26.45 15.38 -14.12
N VAL A 211 -27.45 14.75 -14.73
CA VAL A 211 -27.99 13.47 -14.27
C VAL A 211 -26.93 12.36 -14.37
N VAL A 212 -26.28 12.24 -15.52
CA VAL A 212 -25.27 11.20 -15.76
C VAL A 212 -24.07 11.38 -14.83
N SER A 213 -23.64 12.62 -14.56
CA SER A 213 -22.54 12.85 -13.60
C SER A 213 -22.94 12.57 -12.17
N LEU A 214 -24.14 12.94 -11.74
CA LEU A 214 -24.63 12.64 -10.39
C LEU A 214 -24.78 11.13 -10.15
N THR A 215 -25.35 10.40 -11.12
CA THR A 215 -25.40 8.94 -11.05
C THR A 215 -24.01 8.32 -10.99
N SER A 216 -23.07 8.78 -11.82
CA SER A 216 -21.69 8.28 -11.81
C SER A 216 -20.99 8.54 -10.48
N ILE A 217 -21.15 9.73 -9.89
CA ILE A 217 -20.61 10.07 -8.58
C ILE A 217 -21.23 9.20 -7.49
N SER A 218 -22.56 9.07 -7.48
CA SER A 218 -23.28 8.24 -6.49
C SER A 218 -22.84 6.78 -6.56
N THR A 219 -22.71 6.24 -7.79
CA THR A 219 -22.21 4.88 -8.01
C THR A 219 -20.77 4.72 -7.50
N LEU A 220 -19.87 5.67 -7.79
CA LEU A 220 -18.48 5.64 -7.28
C LEU A 220 -18.43 5.70 -5.75
N ILE A 221 -19.23 6.56 -5.15
CA ILE A 221 -19.32 6.66 -3.69
C ILE A 221 -19.81 5.34 -3.12
N ALA A 222 -20.86 4.75 -3.69
CA ALA A 222 -21.35 3.44 -3.27
C ALA A 222 -20.27 2.36 -3.40
N ILE A 223 -19.57 2.29 -4.55
CA ILE A 223 -18.45 1.36 -4.73
C ILE A 223 -17.38 1.59 -3.64
N MET A 224 -17.00 2.84 -3.36
CA MET A 224 -15.99 3.16 -2.33
C MET A 224 -16.42 2.73 -0.91
N PHE A 225 -17.72 2.77 -0.59
CA PHE A 225 -18.21 2.36 0.73
C PHE A 225 -18.32 0.83 0.88
N TYR A 226 -18.72 0.13 -0.18
CA TYR A 226 -19.02 -1.30 -0.12
C TYR A 226 -17.89 -2.20 -0.64
N THR A 227 -16.77 -1.63 -1.13
CA THR A 227 -15.69 -2.40 -1.71
C THR A 227 -14.41 -2.23 -0.91
N SER A 228 -13.76 -3.36 -0.62
CA SER A 228 -12.40 -3.40 -0.07
C SER A 228 -11.41 -3.85 -1.15
N GLU A 229 -10.12 -3.71 -0.84
CA GLU A 229 -9.00 -4.17 -1.65
C GLU A 229 -8.98 -5.68 -1.92
N TYR A 230 -9.72 -6.46 -1.13
CA TYR A 230 -9.81 -7.93 -1.25
C TYR A 230 -10.97 -8.39 -2.14
N ASN A 231 -11.83 -7.49 -2.61
CA ASN A 231 -12.95 -7.86 -3.47
C ASN A 231 -12.46 -8.22 -4.88
N THR A 232 -12.51 -9.50 -5.21
CA THR A 232 -12.02 -10.06 -6.48
C THR A 232 -12.67 -9.46 -7.73
N TRP A 233 -13.93 -9.02 -7.65
CA TRP A 233 -14.63 -8.39 -8.77
C TRP A 233 -13.94 -7.12 -9.28
N LEU A 234 -13.25 -6.37 -8.39
CA LEU A 234 -12.47 -5.19 -8.77
C LEU A 234 -11.42 -5.55 -9.80
N TYR A 235 -10.70 -6.64 -9.56
CA TYR A 235 -9.60 -7.10 -10.40
C TYR A 235 -10.07 -7.80 -11.67
N ARG A 236 -11.33 -8.23 -11.71
CA ARG A 236 -11.97 -8.86 -12.89
C ARG A 236 -12.78 -7.89 -13.77
N GLY A 237 -12.46 -6.59 -13.70
CA GLY A 237 -13.07 -5.53 -14.53
C GLY A 237 -13.64 -4.34 -13.74
N GLY A 238 -13.75 -4.43 -12.42
CA GLY A 238 -14.25 -3.33 -11.58
C GLY A 238 -13.44 -2.06 -11.70
N PHE A 239 -12.12 -2.14 -11.82
CA PHE A 239 -11.26 -0.98 -12.07
C PHE A 239 -11.55 -0.29 -13.40
N LEU A 240 -11.89 -1.05 -14.46
CA LEU A 240 -12.31 -0.45 -15.73
C LEU A 240 -13.63 0.31 -15.57
N LEU A 241 -14.60 -0.23 -14.83
CA LEU A 241 -15.85 0.47 -14.50
C LEU A 241 -15.56 1.78 -13.79
N VAL A 242 -14.69 1.78 -12.76
CA VAL A 242 -14.27 2.99 -12.05
C VAL A 242 -13.64 4.00 -12.99
N ALA A 243 -12.76 3.55 -13.90
CA ALA A 243 -12.12 4.42 -14.90
C ALA A 243 -13.15 5.05 -15.87
N VAL A 244 -14.14 4.29 -16.35
CA VAL A 244 -15.21 4.79 -17.22
C VAL A 244 -16.10 5.80 -16.49
N LEU A 245 -16.53 5.51 -15.26
CA LEU A 245 -17.28 6.44 -14.43
C LEU A 245 -16.49 7.74 -14.18
N GLY A 246 -15.19 7.62 -13.93
CA GLY A 246 -14.29 8.76 -13.80
C GLY A 246 -14.22 9.61 -15.06
N LEU A 247 -14.12 8.98 -16.23
CA LEU A 247 -14.14 9.71 -17.52
C LEU A 247 -15.44 10.47 -17.73
N ILE A 248 -16.58 9.85 -17.42
CA ILE A 248 -17.90 10.50 -17.51
C ILE A 248 -17.95 11.75 -16.61
N ILE A 249 -17.48 11.65 -15.39
CA ILE A 249 -17.43 12.79 -14.45
C ILE A 249 -16.54 13.89 -15.01
N ILE A 250 -15.36 13.56 -15.53
CA ILE A 250 -14.40 14.53 -16.10
C ILE A 250 -15.03 15.29 -17.28
N ILE A 251 -15.64 14.58 -18.22
CA ILE A 251 -16.29 15.19 -19.38
C ILE A 251 -17.47 16.09 -18.93
N SER A 252 -18.33 15.59 -18.06
CA SER A 252 -19.49 16.32 -17.58
C SER A 252 -19.12 17.56 -16.77
N SER A 253 -18.03 17.48 -15.97
CA SER A 253 -17.52 18.63 -15.20
C SER A 253 -16.95 19.74 -16.08
N GLY A 254 -16.43 19.39 -17.26
CA GLY A 254 -15.91 20.36 -18.23
C GLY A 254 -17.00 21.07 -19.04
N LYS A 255 -18.24 20.56 -19.05
CA LYS A 255 -19.36 21.19 -19.75
C LYS A 255 -19.92 22.39 -19.00
N GLN A 256 -20.16 23.49 -19.74
CA GLN A 256 -20.73 24.72 -19.18
C GLN A 256 -22.19 24.49 -18.71
N HIS A 257 -22.57 25.22 -17.67
CA HIS A 257 -23.94 25.25 -17.13
C HIS A 257 -24.47 23.94 -16.50
N THR A 258 -23.66 22.87 -16.41
CA THR A 258 -24.05 21.67 -15.67
C THR A 258 -24.00 21.91 -14.17
N PHE A 259 -24.79 21.16 -13.38
CA PHE A 259 -24.75 21.24 -11.91
C PHE A 259 -23.35 20.96 -11.36
N ILE A 260 -22.70 19.90 -11.85
CA ILE A 260 -21.36 19.50 -11.39
C ILE A 260 -20.31 20.57 -11.73
N SER A 261 -20.38 21.19 -12.92
CA SER A 261 -19.47 22.28 -13.31
C SER A 261 -19.60 23.48 -12.38
N LYS A 262 -20.83 23.88 -12.01
CA LYS A 262 -21.08 24.97 -11.06
C LYS A 262 -20.56 24.63 -9.67
N ALA A 263 -20.84 23.41 -9.17
CA ALA A 263 -20.39 22.96 -7.86
C ALA A 263 -18.87 22.94 -7.76
N LEU A 264 -18.17 22.35 -8.76
CA LEU A 264 -16.70 22.29 -8.79
C LEU A 264 -16.03 23.63 -9.08
N SER A 265 -16.75 24.61 -9.60
CA SER A 265 -16.25 26.00 -9.82
C SER A 265 -16.27 26.85 -8.55
N PHE A 266 -16.77 26.34 -7.41
CA PHE A 266 -16.76 27.04 -6.12
C PHE A 266 -15.31 27.30 -5.69
N ARG A 267 -14.98 28.57 -5.38
CA ARG A 267 -13.60 29.05 -5.17
C ARG A 267 -12.75 28.17 -4.21
N PRO A 268 -13.24 27.73 -3.04
CA PRO A 268 -12.50 26.83 -2.15
C PRO A 268 -12.15 25.49 -2.82
N ILE A 269 -13.08 24.87 -3.57
CA ILE A 269 -12.84 23.61 -4.28
C ILE A 269 -11.79 23.80 -5.38
N VAL A 270 -11.88 24.91 -6.12
CA VAL A 270 -10.85 25.27 -7.13
C VAL A 270 -9.49 25.48 -6.48
N PHE A 271 -9.42 26.06 -5.27
CA PHE A 271 -8.18 26.20 -4.53
C PHE A 271 -7.59 24.83 -4.15
N ILE A 272 -8.41 23.92 -3.60
CA ILE A 272 -8.01 22.54 -3.31
C ILE A 272 -7.48 21.86 -4.59
N GLY A 273 -8.18 22.01 -5.71
CA GLY A 273 -7.72 21.51 -7.00
C GLY A 273 -6.37 22.06 -7.46
N LYS A 274 -6.08 23.35 -7.19
CA LYS A 274 -4.78 23.96 -7.53
C LYS A 274 -3.63 23.39 -6.72
N ILE A 275 -3.85 23.06 -5.45
CA ILE A 275 -2.83 22.50 -4.54
C ILE A 275 -2.88 20.96 -4.46
N SER A 276 -3.76 20.29 -5.22
CA SER A 276 -4.04 18.86 -5.10
C SER A 276 -2.79 17.98 -5.26
N TYR A 277 -1.87 18.36 -6.13
CA TYR A 277 -0.61 17.66 -6.29
C TYR A 277 0.25 17.72 -5.01
N SER A 278 0.43 18.91 -4.46
CA SER A 278 1.13 19.06 -3.17
C SER A 278 0.38 18.38 -2.03
N LEU A 279 -0.97 18.40 -2.01
CA LEU A 279 -1.78 17.66 -1.03
C LEU A 279 -1.50 16.15 -1.12
N TYR A 280 -1.49 15.60 -2.33
CA TYR A 280 -1.16 14.20 -2.55
C TYR A 280 0.25 13.84 -2.08
N LEU A 281 1.23 14.71 -2.30
CA LEU A 281 2.60 14.46 -1.86
C LEU A 281 2.74 14.45 -0.33
N TRP A 282 2.07 15.37 0.37
CA TRP A 282 2.28 15.57 1.80
C TRP A 282 1.35 14.77 2.71
N HIS A 283 0.16 14.33 2.25
CA HIS A 283 -0.81 13.67 3.12
C HIS A 283 -0.25 12.38 3.73
N PHE A 284 0.31 11.50 2.92
CA PHE A 284 0.75 10.19 3.37
C PHE A 284 1.99 10.27 4.29
N PRO A 285 3.06 11.02 3.95
CA PRO A 285 4.18 11.23 4.88
C PRO A 285 3.75 11.82 6.22
N ILE A 286 2.87 12.82 6.24
CA ILE A 286 2.39 13.41 7.50
C ILE A 286 1.63 12.38 8.32
N ILE A 287 0.75 11.59 7.71
CA ILE A 287 0.05 10.52 8.41
C ILE A 287 1.06 9.53 9.00
N VAL A 288 1.98 9.01 8.19
CA VAL A 288 2.94 7.99 8.63
C VAL A 288 3.90 8.50 9.71
N LEU A 289 4.44 9.70 9.55
CA LEU A 289 5.45 10.24 10.45
C LEU A 289 4.87 10.77 11.79
N THR A 290 3.55 11.02 11.84
CA THR A 290 2.91 11.58 13.03
C THR A 290 1.89 10.65 13.70
N THR A 291 1.66 9.43 13.18
CA THR A 291 0.76 8.46 13.80
C THR A 291 1.57 7.52 14.70
N PRO A 292 1.43 7.59 16.02
CA PRO A 292 2.04 6.62 16.91
C PRO A 292 1.38 5.26 16.74
N VAL A 293 2.11 4.19 17.05
CA VAL A 293 1.64 2.80 16.94
C VAL A 293 0.34 2.59 17.73
N SER A 294 0.21 3.22 18.90
CA SER A 294 -0.97 3.14 19.77
C SER A 294 -2.27 3.70 19.16
N GLU A 295 -2.18 4.53 18.12
CA GLU A 295 -3.36 5.06 17.42
C GLU A 295 -3.79 4.24 16.20
N ILE A 296 -2.97 3.27 15.79
CA ILE A 296 -3.31 2.43 14.66
C ILE A 296 -4.54 1.60 15.02
N GLY A 297 -5.65 1.77 14.26
CA GLY A 297 -6.93 1.08 14.47
C GLY A 297 -7.92 1.75 15.41
N ASN A 298 -7.49 2.72 16.23
CA ASN A 298 -8.40 3.54 17.07
C ASN A 298 -8.02 5.02 16.97
N PRO A 299 -8.26 5.67 15.81
CA PRO A 299 -7.81 7.03 15.55
C PRO A 299 -8.54 8.03 16.47
N ASN A 300 -7.79 8.85 17.18
CA ASN A 300 -8.33 9.98 17.92
C ASN A 300 -8.70 11.10 16.93
N LEU A 301 -9.96 11.54 16.94
CA LEU A 301 -10.47 12.55 16.01
C LEU A 301 -9.70 13.88 16.09
N PHE A 302 -9.20 14.25 17.27
CA PHE A 302 -8.39 15.45 17.44
C PHE A 302 -7.08 15.37 16.63
N TYR A 303 -6.35 14.26 16.75
CA TYR A 303 -5.09 14.08 16.01
C TYR A 303 -5.32 13.88 14.50
N VAL A 304 -6.43 13.23 14.10
CA VAL A 304 -6.83 13.14 12.69
C VAL A 304 -7.05 14.54 12.11
N THR A 305 -7.78 15.39 12.82
CA THR A 305 -8.03 16.77 12.40
C THR A 305 -6.73 17.57 12.32
N LEU A 306 -5.83 17.41 13.29
CA LEU A 306 -4.51 18.06 13.29
C LEU A 306 -3.68 17.63 12.07
N ARG A 307 -3.65 16.34 11.74
CA ARG A 307 -2.95 15.81 10.54
C ARG A 307 -3.52 16.39 9.24
N ILE A 308 -4.83 16.53 9.14
CA ILE A 308 -5.48 17.17 8.00
C ILE A 308 -5.00 18.62 7.89
N ILE A 309 -5.04 19.39 8.97
CA ILE A 309 -4.58 20.80 8.99
C ILE A 309 -3.10 20.88 8.60
N LEU A 310 -2.24 20.07 9.19
CA LEU A 310 -0.81 20.01 8.86
C LEU A 310 -0.57 19.69 7.38
N THR A 311 -1.35 18.77 6.82
CA THR A 311 -1.28 18.41 5.40
C THR A 311 -1.63 19.61 4.52
N PHE A 312 -2.70 20.34 4.83
CA PHE A 312 -3.07 21.55 4.09
C PHE A 312 -2.02 22.66 4.19
N ILE A 313 -1.44 22.84 5.38
CA ILE A 313 -0.36 23.82 5.60
C ILE A 313 0.87 23.43 4.77
N ALA A 314 1.38 22.22 4.93
CA ALA A 314 2.57 21.75 4.21
C ALA A 314 2.37 21.79 2.69
N ALA A 315 1.22 21.33 2.20
CA ALA A 315 0.88 21.37 0.79
C ALA A 315 0.80 22.80 0.25
N THR A 316 0.18 23.72 0.99
CA THR A 316 0.08 25.13 0.58
C THR A 316 1.44 25.80 0.54
N LEU A 317 2.28 25.59 1.55
CA LEU A 317 3.65 26.10 1.58
C LEU A 317 4.50 25.53 0.43
N SER A 318 4.43 24.23 0.19
CA SER A 318 5.10 23.57 -0.93
C SER A 318 4.65 24.15 -2.27
N TYR A 319 3.34 24.33 -2.47
CA TYR A 319 2.77 24.94 -3.67
C TYR A 319 3.23 26.38 -3.89
N LEU A 320 3.21 27.21 -2.85
CA LEU A 320 3.54 28.63 -2.95
C LEU A 320 5.03 28.88 -3.12
N PHE A 321 5.88 28.18 -2.38
CA PHE A 321 7.31 28.47 -2.30
C PHE A 321 8.19 27.58 -3.17
N VAL A 322 7.72 26.38 -3.56
CA VAL A 322 8.50 25.43 -4.36
C VAL A 322 7.89 25.28 -5.75
N GLU A 323 6.64 24.79 -5.84
CA GLU A 323 6.03 24.44 -7.11
C GLU A 323 5.78 25.67 -8.00
N THR A 324 5.07 26.68 -7.50
CA THR A 324 4.64 27.82 -8.30
C THR A 324 5.80 28.67 -8.82
N PRO A 325 6.82 29.03 -8.03
CA PRO A 325 7.93 29.81 -8.51
C PRO A 325 8.75 29.09 -9.59
N ILE A 326 9.06 27.81 -9.38
CA ILE A 326 9.84 27.03 -10.34
C ILE A 326 9.06 26.80 -11.62
N ARG A 327 7.75 26.55 -11.53
CA ARG A 327 6.87 26.42 -12.69
C ARG A 327 6.81 27.68 -13.55
N LYS A 328 6.78 28.87 -12.92
CA LYS A 328 6.70 30.16 -13.62
C LYS A 328 8.03 30.62 -14.18
N LEU A 329 9.09 30.57 -13.40
CA LEU A 329 10.40 31.12 -13.73
C LEU A 329 11.35 30.11 -14.39
N GLY A 330 11.11 28.83 -14.18
CA GLY A 330 12.08 27.77 -14.44
C GLY A 330 13.10 27.63 -13.31
N PHE A 331 13.73 26.46 -13.23
CA PHE A 331 14.62 26.09 -12.12
C PHE A 331 15.83 27.04 -12.01
N VAL A 332 16.53 27.25 -13.11
CA VAL A 332 17.75 28.11 -13.15
C VAL A 332 17.45 29.55 -12.76
N ASN A 333 16.39 30.12 -13.32
CA ASN A 333 16.02 31.51 -13.03
C ASN A 333 15.56 31.72 -11.58
N TYR A 334 14.88 30.72 -11.02
CA TYR A 334 14.46 30.77 -9.62
C TYR A 334 15.65 30.69 -8.68
N ILE A 335 16.62 29.79 -8.92
CA ILE A 335 17.87 29.73 -8.14
C ILE A 335 18.63 31.05 -8.25
N ASN A 336 18.76 31.59 -9.45
CA ASN A 336 19.43 32.88 -9.65
C ASN A 336 18.72 34.02 -8.90
N LEU A 337 17.40 34.03 -8.84
CA LEU A 337 16.63 34.97 -8.05
C LEU A 337 16.90 34.82 -6.55
N LEU A 338 16.90 33.61 -6.05
CA LEU A 338 17.23 33.30 -4.64
C LEU A 338 18.67 33.74 -4.32
N TYR A 339 19.61 33.37 -5.17
CA TYR A 339 21.01 33.79 -5.03
C TYR A 339 21.17 35.32 -4.97
N LYS A 340 20.53 36.06 -5.88
CA LYS A 340 20.54 37.52 -5.86
C LYS A 340 19.94 38.10 -4.57
N ARG A 341 18.88 37.52 -4.04
CA ARG A 341 18.26 37.91 -2.76
C ARG A 341 19.20 37.64 -1.58
N ILE A 342 19.76 36.42 -1.49
CA ILE A 342 20.69 36.04 -0.44
C ILE A 342 21.94 36.91 -0.45
N ARG A 343 22.45 37.27 -1.63
CA ARG A 343 23.64 38.13 -1.78
C ARG A 343 23.45 39.52 -1.16
N LYS A 344 22.22 40.03 -1.10
CA LYS A 344 21.89 41.34 -0.50
C LYS A 344 21.76 41.30 1.02
N LEU A 345 21.74 40.12 1.65
CA LEU A 345 21.60 39.97 3.09
C LEU A 345 22.91 40.26 3.81
N ARG A 346 22.81 40.58 5.12
CA ARG A 346 23.98 40.76 6.02
C ARG A 346 24.81 39.47 6.04
N LEU A 347 26.12 39.57 6.19
CA LEU A 347 27.06 38.45 6.09
C LEU A 347 26.71 37.30 7.02
N ASN A 348 26.34 37.59 8.27
CA ASN A 348 25.95 36.57 9.25
C ASN A 348 24.71 35.81 8.86
N VAL A 349 23.67 36.48 8.33
CA VAL A 349 22.44 35.86 7.84
C VAL A 349 22.74 34.99 6.63
N LYS A 350 23.56 35.51 5.70
CA LYS A 350 23.99 34.75 4.51
C LYS A 350 24.73 33.47 4.91
N ARG A 351 25.71 33.57 5.84
CA ARG A 351 26.42 32.40 6.36
C ARG A 351 25.46 31.40 7.01
N GLY A 352 24.51 31.87 7.82
CA GLY A 352 23.48 31.03 8.42
C GLY A 352 22.65 30.25 7.40
N ILE A 353 22.16 30.92 6.34
CA ILE A 353 21.38 30.27 5.27
C ILE A 353 22.21 29.22 4.53
N VAL A 354 23.47 29.55 4.17
CA VAL A 354 24.36 28.61 3.46
C VAL A 354 24.71 27.41 4.36
N SER A 355 25.00 27.64 5.62
CA SER A 355 25.26 26.56 6.58
C SER A 355 24.04 25.66 6.79
N SER A 356 22.85 26.24 6.96
CA SER A 356 21.60 25.47 7.09
C SER A 356 21.33 24.63 5.84
N PHE A 357 21.55 25.17 4.66
CA PHE A 357 21.41 24.42 3.42
C PHE A 357 22.42 23.27 3.31
N ALA A 358 23.69 23.51 3.69
CA ALA A 358 24.70 22.48 3.72
C ALA A 358 24.36 21.35 4.71
N VAL A 359 23.86 21.69 5.91
CA VAL A 359 23.38 20.71 6.89
C VAL A 359 22.23 19.89 6.35
N VAL A 360 21.22 20.51 5.76
CA VAL A 360 20.08 19.81 5.14
C VAL A 360 20.55 18.85 4.04
N LEU A 361 21.51 19.28 3.20
CA LEU A 361 22.09 18.44 2.16
C LEU A 361 22.83 17.23 2.73
N ILE A 362 23.67 17.45 3.75
CA ILE A 362 24.40 16.37 4.41
C ILE A 362 23.43 15.37 5.05
N LEU A 363 22.44 15.85 5.79
CA LEU A 363 21.43 14.99 6.41
C LEU A 363 20.62 14.22 5.35
N SER A 364 20.27 14.86 4.23
CA SER A 364 19.57 14.19 3.14
C SER A 364 20.41 13.06 2.52
N VAL A 365 21.70 13.32 2.29
CA VAL A 365 22.64 12.31 1.76
C VAL A 365 22.80 11.17 2.78
N MET A 366 22.99 11.47 4.09
CA MET A 366 23.01 10.44 5.12
C MET A 366 21.73 9.60 5.10
N GLY A 367 20.57 10.26 4.93
CA GLY A 367 19.29 9.60 4.83
C GLY A 367 19.20 8.63 3.66
N LEU A 368 19.73 8.96 2.49
CA LEU A 368 19.77 8.05 1.32
C LEU A 368 20.59 6.78 1.57
N PHE A 369 21.59 6.86 2.44
CA PHE A 369 22.38 5.70 2.86
C PHE A 369 21.82 4.99 4.12
N GLY A 370 20.65 5.34 4.58
CA GLY A 370 20.01 4.75 5.76
C GLY A 370 20.72 5.06 7.08
N LYS A 371 21.59 6.09 7.11
CA LYS A 371 22.38 6.47 8.30
C LYS A 371 21.67 7.55 9.09
N GLY A 372 21.10 7.19 10.25
CA GLY A 372 20.54 8.14 11.23
C GLY A 372 21.61 8.70 12.18
N VAL A 373 21.27 9.76 12.92
CA VAL A 373 22.11 10.30 13.98
C VAL A 373 21.89 9.49 15.26
N PRO A 374 22.89 8.76 15.79
CA PRO A 374 22.69 7.80 16.88
C PRO A 374 22.10 8.40 18.17
N PHE A 375 22.44 9.65 18.47
CA PHE A 375 22.09 10.30 19.74
C PHE A 375 20.59 10.61 19.88
N LEU A 376 19.89 10.93 18.79
CA LEU A 376 18.46 11.27 18.80
C LEU A 376 17.57 10.06 18.59
N SER A 377 18.12 8.98 18.03
CA SER A 377 17.36 7.76 17.70
C SER A 377 17.28 6.73 18.83
N THR A 378 18.10 6.85 19.88
CA THR A 378 18.18 5.84 20.97
C THR A 378 16.95 5.77 21.86
N ALA A 379 16.21 6.86 22.03
CA ALA A 379 14.94 6.84 22.77
C ALA A 379 13.84 6.05 22.03
N PHE A 380 13.85 6.10 20.70
CA PHE A 380 12.91 5.38 19.83
C PHE A 380 13.34 3.92 19.59
N ILE A 381 14.63 3.61 19.67
CA ILE A 381 15.19 2.28 19.41
C ILE A 381 14.84 1.30 20.53
N LYS A 382 14.74 1.74 21.79
CA LYS A 382 14.32 0.87 22.91
C LYS A 382 12.92 0.29 22.76
N GLU A 383 12.03 1.02 22.09
CA GLU A 383 10.65 0.56 21.81
C GLU A 383 10.54 -0.42 20.63
N MET A 384 11.55 -0.45 19.76
CA MET A 384 11.50 -1.23 18.51
C MET A 384 12.55 -2.35 18.40
N ASP A 385 13.58 -2.41 19.26
CA ASP A 385 14.50 -3.57 19.36
C ASP A 385 13.83 -4.81 19.99
N ALA A 386 12.65 -4.64 20.59
CA ALA A 386 11.74 -5.76 20.90
C ALA A 386 11.24 -6.51 19.66
N ASN A 387 11.40 -5.92 18.47
CA ASN A 387 11.04 -6.52 17.18
C ASN A 387 12.24 -7.22 16.50
N LYS A 388 13.09 -7.91 17.24
CA LYS A 388 14.01 -8.86 16.63
C LYS A 388 13.18 -9.95 15.96
N GLU A 389 13.45 -10.22 14.68
CA GLU A 389 13.05 -11.45 14.02
C GLU A 389 13.61 -12.62 14.82
N SER A 390 12.87 -13.06 15.84
CA SER A 390 13.14 -14.33 16.47
C SER A 390 12.57 -15.40 15.55
N GLN A 391 13.33 -15.78 14.53
CA GLN A 391 13.14 -17.05 13.88
C GLN A 391 13.61 -18.10 14.90
N PHE A 392 12.67 -18.74 15.56
CA PHE A 392 12.93 -20.00 16.26
C PHE A 392 13.09 -21.09 15.18
N LEU A 393 14.14 -20.96 14.38
CA LEU A 393 14.59 -22.04 13.52
C LEU A 393 15.15 -23.13 14.42
N ASN A 394 14.55 -24.32 14.38
CA ASN A 394 15.16 -25.51 14.92
C ASN A 394 16.53 -25.69 14.23
N ASN A 395 17.60 -25.42 14.95
CA ASN A 395 18.93 -25.91 14.58
C ASN A 395 18.95 -27.42 14.77
N ASP A 396 18.49 -28.17 13.78
CA ASP A 396 18.66 -29.63 13.66
C ASP A 396 20.10 -30.00 13.28
N ASN A 397 21.10 -29.31 13.80
CA ASN A 397 22.50 -29.67 13.62
C ASN A 397 23.25 -29.73 14.92
N ASN A 398 22.80 -30.59 15.86
CA ASN A 398 23.68 -31.19 16.88
C ASN A 398 22.93 -32.27 17.68
N ALA A 399 22.65 -33.40 17.04
CA ALA A 399 22.37 -34.63 17.73
C ALA A 399 23.16 -35.79 17.07
N LYS A 400 24.46 -35.75 17.23
CA LYS A 400 25.29 -36.94 17.11
C LYS A 400 26.03 -37.14 18.43
N ASN A 401 25.80 -38.35 18.97
CA ASN A 401 26.55 -39.01 20.01
C ASN A 401 26.24 -38.69 21.49
N ASN A 402 25.43 -39.51 22.17
CA ASN A 402 26.00 -40.54 22.99
C ASN A 402 24.95 -41.58 23.40
N PRO A 403 25.26 -42.90 23.31
CA PRO A 403 24.40 -43.98 23.84
C PRO A 403 24.85 -44.36 25.23
N ASN A 404 23.91 -44.83 26.04
CA ASN A 404 23.99 -45.59 27.28
C ASN A 404 23.53 -44.84 28.53
N GLN A 405 22.34 -45.20 28.95
CA GLN A 405 22.19 -45.93 30.24
C GLN A 405 20.76 -46.45 30.38
N SER A 406 20.69 -47.75 30.34
CA SER A 406 19.60 -48.61 30.76
C SER A 406 19.41 -48.51 32.28
N GLU A 407 18.19 -48.37 32.75
CA GLU A 407 17.74 -49.03 33.99
C GLU A 407 16.24 -49.29 33.96
N GLU A 408 15.94 -50.58 34.15
CA GLU A 408 14.63 -51.17 34.32
C GLU A 408 13.91 -50.66 35.57
N LYS A 409 12.58 -50.54 35.49
CA LYS A 409 11.69 -51.02 36.56
C LYS A 409 10.23 -51.13 36.12
N LYS A 410 9.84 -52.38 35.99
CA LYS A 410 8.63 -53.06 36.48
C LYS A 410 7.24 -52.48 36.15
N GLU A 411 6.58 -53.36 35.43
CA GLU A 411 5.14 -53.54 35.23
C GLU A 411 4.28 -53.24 36.46
N ASN A 412 3.21 -52.48 36.20
CA ASN A 412 1.92 -52.74 36.82
C ASN A 412 0.85 -52.58 35.75
N GLU A 413 0.33 -53.69 35.29
CA GLU A 413 -0.86 -53.77 34.46
C GLU A 413 -2.05 -53.22 35.23
N GLN A 414 -2.61 -52.13 34.77
CA GLN A 414 -4.01 -51.78 34.94
C GLN A 414 -4.53 -51.17 33.66
N ASN A 415 -5.57 -51.79 33.12
CA ASN A 415 -6.38 -51.35 31.98
C ASN A 415 -6.53 -49.84 31.90
N ASN A 416 -5.79 -49.21 31.00
CA ASN A 416 -6.07 -47.86 30.54
C ASN A 416 -6.20 -47.93 29.01
N LYS A 417 -7.36 -47.58 28.47
CA LYS A 417 -7.47 -47.11 27.10
C LYS A 417 -6.39 -46.04 26.93
N GLU A 418 -5.37 -46.32 26.12
CA GLU A 418 -4.36 -45.31 25.79
C GLU A 418 -5.08 -44.05 25.25
N GLU A 419 -5.10 -42.99 26.04
CA GLU A 419 -5.56 -41.69 25.57
C GLU A 419 -4.65 -41.29 24.42
N LYS A 420 -5.24 -41.10 23.23
CA LYS A 420 -4.52 -40.62 22.05
C LYS A 420 -3.80 -39.31 22.42
N LYS A 421 -2.50 -39.21 22.17
CA LYS A 421 -1.68 -38.02 22.44
C LYS A 421 -1.07 -37.50 21.14
N TYR A 422 -0.94 -36.19 21.01
CA TYR A 422 -0.18 -35.63 19.91
C TYR A 422 1.31 -35.83 20.17
N SER A 423 2.00 -36.46 19.23
CA SER A 423 3.46 -36.60 19.25
C SER A 423 4.17 -35.34 18.73
N THR A 424 3.45 -34.48 17.99
CA THR A 424 4.00 -33.26 17.39
C THR A 424 3.03 -32.08 17.58
N LEU A 425 3.56 -30.96 18.04
CA LEU A 425 2.88 -29.68 18.08
C LEU A 425 3.56 -28.75 17.09
N LEU A 426 2.87 -28.36 16.02
CA LEU A 426 3.34 -27.42 15.00
C LEU A 426 2.54 -26.12 15.10
N ILE A 427 3.21 -24.99 15.30
CA ILE A 427 2.59 -23.68 15.34
C ILE A 427 3.18 -22.83 14.22
N ILE A 428 2.34 -22.36 13.30
CA ILE A 428 2.72 -21.44 12.23
C ILE A 428 1.88 -20.17 12.38
N GLY A 429 2.55 -19.01 12.55
CA GLY A 429 1.80 -17.80 12.77
C GLY A 429 2.58 -16.50 12.55
N ASP A 430 1.98 -15.44 13.03
CA ASP A 430 2.49 -14.08 12.90
C ASP A 430 3.24 -13.59 14.16
N SER A 431 3.18 -12.29 14.46
CA SER A 431 3.86 -11.71 15.62
C SER A 431 3.36 -12.25 16.96
N LEU A 432 2.10 -12.62 17.07
CA LEU A 432 1.57 -13.22 18.31
C LEU A 432 2.16 -14.62 18.57
N THR A 433 2.48 -15.36 17.51
CA THR A 433 3.23 -16.63 17.64
C THR A 433 4.68 -16.39 18.12
N VAL A 434 5.28 -15.25 17.74
CA VAL A 434 6.58 -14.85 18.28
C VAL A 434 6.47 -14.53 19.77
N ASP A 435 5.41 -13.82 20.18
CA ASP A 435 5.17 -13.45 21.58
C ASP A 435 5.06 -14.70 22.50
N ILE A 436 4.32 -15.73 22.06
CA ILE A 436 4.12 -16.95 22.86
C ILE A 436 5.25 -17.99 22.71
N GLY A 437 6.10 -17.86 21.68
CA GLY A 437 7.01 -18.92 21.22
C GLY A 437 7.96 -19.42 22.28
N GLU A 438 8.58 -18.54 23.06
CA GLU A 438 9.49 -18.91 24.15
C GLU A 438 8.79 -19.72 25.23
N LYS A 439 7.62 -19.26 25.68
CA LYS A 439 6.84 -19.94 26.73
C LYS A 439 6.27 -21.29 26.27
N VAL A 440 5.88 -21.40 25.00
CA VAL A 440 5.47 -22.69 24.43
C VAL A 440 6.67 -23.65 24.38
N LYS A 441 7.86 -23.20 24.00
CA LYS A 441 9.08 -24.04 24.01
C LYS A 441 9.50 -24.47 25.42
N GLU A 442 9.36 -23.61 26.42
CA GLU A 442 9.58 -23.97 27.81
C GLU A 442 8.67 -25.13 28.26
N LYS A 443 7.41 -25.08 27.84
CA LYS A 443 6.39 -26.07 28.23
C LYS A 443 6.42 -27.34 27.37
N TYR A 444 6.68 -27.17 26.07
CA TYR A 444 6.73 -28.22 25.06
C TYR A 444 8.04 -28.16 24.28
N PRO A 445 9.16 -28.68 24.80
CA PRO A 445 10.48 -28.57 24.16
C PRO A 445 10.52 -29.12 22.73
N GLY A 446 9.72 -30.15 22.42
CA GLY A 446 9.57 -30.76 21.09
C GLY A 446 8.67 -29.97 20.13
N ALA A 447 8.01 -28.87 20.56
CA ALA A 447 7.15 -28.09 19.68
C ALA A 447 7.95 -27.41 18.53
N ILE A 448 7.35 -27.41 17.35
CA ILE A 448 7.88 -26.75 16.16
C ILE A 448 7.14 -25.42 16.01
N ILE A 449 7.85 -24.30 16.09
CA ILE A 449 7.25 -22.98 16.10
C ILE A 449 7.88 -22.14 15.01
N ASP A 450 7.05 -21.65 14.08
CA ASP A 450 7.44 -20.72 13.02
C ASP A 450 6.57 -19.47 13.09
N GLY A 451 7.00 -18.53 13.93
CA GLY A 451 6.42 -17.19 14.06
C GLY A 451 7.21 -16.16 13.28
N LYS A 452 6.53 -15.28 12.55
CA LYS A 452 7.17 -14.17 11.83
C LYS A 452 6.32 -12.91 11.92
N ILE A 453 6.96 -11.82 12.36
CA ILE A 453 6.32 -10.50 12.44
C ILE A 453 5.78 -10.09 11.06
N SER A 454 4.57 -9.53 11.05
CA SER A 454 3.86 -9.07 9.84
C SER A 454 3.53 -10.19 8.83
N ARG A 455 3.56 -11.48 9.22
CA ARG A 455 3.16 -12.56 8.31
C ARG A 455 1.67 -12.52 8.05
N GLN A 456 1.30 -12.53 6.78
CA GLN A 456 -0.07 -12.74 6.31
C GLN A 456 -0.30 -14.22 6.00
N LEU A 457 -1.57 -14.65 5.96
CA LEU A 457 -1.93 -16.05 5.69
C LEU A 457 -1.37 -16.55 4.36
N THR A 458 -1.38 -15.72 3.31
CA THR A 458 -0.82 -16.07 2.00
C THR A 458 0.67 -16.38 2.03
N ALA A 459 1.44 -15.62 2.84
CA ALA A 459 2.86 -15.90 3.05
C ALA A 459 3.06 -17.15 3.92
N ALA A 460 2.14 -17.43 4.84
CA ALA A 460 2.17 -18.63 5.68
C ALA A 460 1.96 -19.90 4.85
N THR A 461 1.14 -19.88 3.80
CA THR A 461 0.94 -21.03 2.89
C THR A 461 2.25 -21.48 2.25
N THR A 462 3.05 -20.54 1.75
CA THR A 462 4.38 -20.87 1.20
C THR A 462 5.32 -21.45 2.28
N THR A 463 5.29 -20.89 3.49
CA THR A 463 6.10 -21.39 4.62
C THR A 463 5.66 -22.78 5.04
N ALA A 464 4.35 -23.02 5.13
CA ALA A 464 3.75 -24.28 5.56
C ALA A 464 4.15 -25.47 4.67
N GLN A 465 4.48 -25.24 3.40
CA GLN A 465 5.01 -26.28 2.49
C GLN A 465 6.28 -26.95 3.04
N ASN A 466 7.11 -26.24 3.81
CA ASN A 466 8.31 -26.78 4.41
C ASN A 466 8.02 -27.76 5.57
N TYR A 467 6.78 -27.76 6.08
CA TYR A 467 6.35 -28.52 7.25
C TYR A 467 5.38 -29.65 6.91
N THR A 468 5.10 -29.92 5.64
CA THR A 468 4.19 -30.99 5.19
C THR A 468 4.63 -32.39 5.63
N LYS A 469 5.90 -32.60 5.95
CA LYS A 469 6.40 -33.86 6.56
C LYS A 469 5.77 -34.18 7.90
N TYR A 470 5.15 -33.18 8.57
CA TYR A 470 4.45 -33.37 9.85
C TYR A 470 2.95 -33.59 9.68
N ASN A 471 2.43 -33.69 8.45
CA ASN A 471 1.02 -33.95 8.19
C ASN A 471 0.67 -35.41 8.59
N SER A 472 0.18 -35.62 9.80
CA SER A 472 -0.19 -36.93 10.35
C SER A 472 -1.30 -36.78 11.38
N GLU A 473 -2.01 -37.89 11.65
CA GLU A 473 -3.09 -37.97 12.67
C GLU A 473 -2.61 -37.68 14.10
N ASN A 474 -1.30 -37.77 14.36
CA ASN A 474 -0.71 -37.52 15.67
C ASN A 474 -0.09 -36.14 15.78
N THR A 475 -0.42 -35.22 14.86
CA THR A 475 0.05 -33.84 14.84
C THR A 475 -1.09 -32.87 15.09
N ALA A 476 -0.90 -31.97 16.05
CA ALA A 476 -1.71 -30.77 16.19
C ALA A 476 -1.04 -29.61 15.41
N VAL A 477 -1.73 -29.08 14.42
CA VAL A 477 -1.26 -27.94 13.63
C VAL A 477 -2.04 -26.70 14.03
N ILE A 478 -1.36 -25.70 14.56
CA ILE A 478 -1.97 -24.46 15.02
C ILE A 478 -1.61 -23.32 14.05
N PHE A 479 -2.61 -22.67 13.50
CA PHE A 479 -2.46 -21.47 12.70
C PHE A 479 -2.92 -20.24 13.48
N GLN A 480 -1.99 -19.35 13.79
CA GLN A 480 -2.25 -18.06 14.44
C GLN A 480 -1.98 -16.94 13.45
N LEU A 481 -2.96 -16.70 12.59
CA LEU A 481 -2.87 -15.81 11.43
C LEU A 481 -4.14 -14.94 11.32
N GLY A 482 -4.02 -13.80 10.64
CA GLY A 482 -5.15 -12.87 10.48
C GLY A 482 -5.00 -11.57 11.26
N THR A 483 -4.03 -11.50 12.17
CA THR A 483 -3.66 -10.27 12.88
C THR A 483 -3.16 -9.20 11.91
N ASN A 484 -2.44 -9.61 10.88
CA ASN A 484 -1.77 -8.72 9.92
C ASN A 484 -2.54 -8.48 8.62
N GLY A 485 -3.77 -8.91 8.51
CA GLY A 485 -4.62 -8.67 7.35
C GLY A 485 -5.73 -9.72 7.24
N PRO A 486 -6.79 -9.39 6.50
CA PRO A 486 -7.84 -10.34 6.22
C PRO A 486 -7.36 -11.38 5.22
N PHE A 487 -8.07 -12.49 5.20
CA PHE A 487 -7.94 -13.53 4.20
C PHE A 487 -9.32 -14.03 3.79
N THR A 488 -9.38 -14.65 2.63
CA THR A 488 -10.59 -15.30 2.15
C THR A 488 -10.59 -16.77 2.55
N GLU A 489 -11.77 -17.37 2.59
CA GLU A 489 -11.92 -18.80 2.78
C GLU A 489 -11.05 -19.60 1.80
N ALA A 490 -11.06 -19.25 0.52
CA ALA A 490 -10.27 -19.93 -0.50
C ALA A 490 -8.75 -19.90 -0.24
N GLN A 491 -8.24 -18.83 0.40
CA GLN A 491 -6.83 -18.74 0.79
C GLN A 491 -6.51 -19.66 1.98
N ALA A 492 -7.43 -19.78 2.93
CA ALA A 492 -7.26 -20.69 4.05
C ALA A 492 -7.39 -22.15 3.63
N GLU A 493 -8.25 -22.45 2.64
CA GLU A 493 -8.38 -23.78 2.05
C GLU A 493 -7.06 -24.32 1.46
N GLU A 494 -6.25 -23.45 0.83
CA GLU A 494 -4.93 -23.85 0.34
C GLU A 494 -3.99 -24.26 1.48
N LEU A 495 -4.09 -23.61 2.63
CA LEU A 495 -3.31 -23.94 3.82
C LEU A 495 -3.79 -25.25 4.45
N ILE A 496 -5.10 -25.46 4.55
CA ILE A 496 -5.74 -26.64 5.10
C ILE A 496 -5.36 -27.90 4.32
N LYS A 497 -5.33 -27.83 2.99
CA LYS A 497 -4.96 -28.96 2.10
C LYS A 497 -3.55 -29.49 2.36
N LEU A 498 -2.65 -28.69 2.91
CA LEU A 498 -1.29 -29.13 3.25
C LEU A 498 -1.25 -30.04 4.48
N PHE A 499 -2.32 -30.04 5.30
CA PHE A 499 -2.40 -30.77 6.57
C PHE A 499 -3.73 -31.53 6.72
N ASP A 500 -4.20 -32.13 5.63
CA ASP A 500 -5.47 -32.84 5.54
C ASP A 500 -5.61 -34.05 6.49
N LYS A 501 -4.47 -34.63 6.96
CA LYS A 501 -4.42 -35.75 7.92
C LYS A 501 -4.32 -35.29 9.36
N SER A 502 -4.01 -34.02 9.61
CA SER A 502 -3.76 -33.51 10.96
C SER A 502 -5.02 -32.85 11.54
N ASP A 503 -5.07 -32.75 12.86
CA ASP A 503 -6.03 -31.88 13.53
C ASP A 503 -5.53 -30.44 13.41
N ILE A 504 -6.36 -29.58 12.84
CA ILE A 504 -6.03 -28.18 12.55
C ILE A 504 -6.75 -27.25 13.54
N TYR A 505 -6.01 -26.34 14.11
CA TYR A 505 -6.47 -25.32 15.05
C TYR A 505 -6.22 -23.94 14.49
N PHE A 506 -7.26 -23.16 14.25
CA PHE A 506 -7.13 -21.75 13.94
C PHE A 506 -7.42 -20.90 15.18
N VAL A 507 -6.50 -20.00 15.51
CA VAL A 507 -6.75 -19.00 16.56
C VAL A 507 -7.49 -17.83 15.92
N ASN A 508 -8.72 -17.53 16.39
CA ASN A 508 -9.44 -16.35 15.93
C ASN A 508 -8.78 -15.07 16.47
N VAL A 509 -9.04 -13.93 15.83
CA VAL A 509 -8.28 -12.72 16.08
C VAL A 509 -9.05 -11.72 16.92
N LYS A 510 -8.32 -11.03 17.82
CA LYS A 510 -8.75 -9.82 18.50
C LYS A 510 -7.75 -8.72 18.18
N VAL A 511 -8.14 -7.83 17.28
CA VAL A 511 -7.29 -6.73 16.81
C VAL A 511 -8.14 -5.49 16.55
N PRO A 512 -7.68 -4.28 16.89
CA PRO A 512 -8.43 -3.05 16.64
C PRO A 512 -8.39 -2.66 15.16
N ARG A 513 -8.86 -3.56 14.28
CA ARG A 513 -8.78 -3.43 12.83
C ARG A 513 -10.11 -3.70 12.16
N ALA A 514 -10.33 -3.04 11.01
CA ALA A 514 -11.57 -3.18 10.26
C ALA A 514 -11.86 -4.62 9.77
N TRP A 515 -10.83 -5.45 9.65
CA TRP A 515 -10.95 -6.83 9.18
C TRP A 515 -11.14 -7.89 10.28
N GLU A 516 -11.11 -7.53 11.57
CA GLU A 516 -11.33 -8.46 12.68
C GLU A 516 -12.56 -9.35 12.44
N LYS A 517 -13.70 -8.71 12.15
CA LYS A 517 -14.94 -9.41 11.86
C LYS A 517 -14.85 -10.29 10.62
N THR A 518 -14.19 -9.82 9.56
CA THR A 518 -14.04 -10.58 8.30
C THR A 518 -13.24 -11.85 8.50
N VAL A 519 -12.13 -11.77 9.22
CA VAL A 519 -11.29 -12.94 9.55
C VAL A 519 -12.06 -13.93 10.40
N ASN A 520 -12.70 -13.48 11.47
CA ASN A 520 -13.42 -14.36 12.39
C ASN A 520 -14.64 -15.00 11.72
N THR A 521 -15.32 -14.32 10.81
CA THR A 521 -16.39 -14.91 9.99
C THR A 521 -15.85 -16.00 9.07
N ALA A 522 -14.76 -15.74 8.34
CA ALA A 522 -14.15 -16.74 7.45
C ALA A 522 -13.69 -17.99 8.21
N LEU A 523 -13.12 -17.83 9.41
CA LEU A 523 -12.73 -18.96 10.26
C LEU A 523 -13.93 -19.80 10.73
N ASN A 524 -15.05 -19.17 11.05
CA ASN A 524 -16.27 -19.88 11.43
C ASN A 524 -16.87 -20.67 10.25
N GLU A 525 -16.88 -20.09 9.05
CA GLU A 525 -17.32 -20.74 7.81
C GLU A 525 -16.45 -21.98 7.50
N LEU A 526 -15.12 -21.89 7.69
CA LEU A 526 -14.20 -23.03 7.53
C LEU A 526 -14.48 -24.17 8.53
N LYS A 527 -14.75 -23.84 9.80
CA LYS A 527 -15.11 -24.82 10.82
C LYS A 527 -16.37 -25.60 10.46
N GLU A 528 -17.37 -24.95 9.87
CA GLU A 528 -18.62 -25.60 9.45
C GLU A 528 -18.40 -26.58 8.29
N LYS A 529 -17.37 -26.35 7.45
CA LYS A 529 -17.07 -27.17 6.26
C LYS A 529 -16.13 -28.34 6.53
N HIS A 530 -15.27 -28.23 7.54
CA HIS A 530 -14.19 -29.18 7.83
C HIS A 530 -14.28 -29.75 9.25
N GLN A 531 -14.45 -31.06 9.39
CA GLN A 531 -14.56 -31.72 10.69
C GLN A 531 -13.24 -31.77 11.50
N ASN A 532 -12.09 -31.65 10.82
CA ASN A 532 -10.77 -31.65 11.45
C ASN A 532 -10.31 -30.25 11.88
N ILE A 533 -11.16 -29.20 11.70
CA ILE A 533 -10.84 -27.84 12.11
C ILE A 533 -11.50 -27.51 13.46
N THR A 534 -10.71 -26.97 14.36
CA THR A 534 -11.14 -26.41 15.64
C THR A 534 -10.76 -24.94 15.73
N ILE A 535 -11.66 -24.08 16.20
CA ILE A 535 -11.34 -22.68 16.46
C ILE A 535 -10.96 -22.52 17.93
N VAL A 536 -9.76 -21.98 18.17
CA VAL A 536 -9.34 -21.47 19.47
C VAL A 536 -9.94 -20.08 19.63
N ASP A 537 -10.92 -19.94 20.53
CA ASP A 537 -11.69 -18.69 20.68
C ASP A 537 -10.95 -17.65 21.54
N TRP A 538 -9.85 -17.15 21.01
CA TRP A 538 -9.12 -16.04 21.60
C TRP A 538 -9.92 -14.73 21.61
N TYR A 539 -10.79 -14.52 20.60
CA TYR A 539 -11.60 -13.31 20.51
C TYR A 539 -12.48 -13.11 21.73
N SER A 540 -13.21 -14.13 22.16
CA SER A 540 -14.08 -14.05 23.33
C SER A 540 -13.28 -13.91 24.63
N VAL A 541 -12.19 -14.63 24.77
CA VAL A 541 -11.29 -14.53 25.93
C VAL A 541 -10.72 -13.12 26.04
N ALA A 542 -10.17 -12.60 24.98
CA ALA A 542 -9.57 -11.26 24.95
C ALA A 542 -10.58 -10.10 25.11
N ASN A 543 -11.86 -10.35 24.83
CA ASN A 543 -12.94 -9.36 25.00
C ASN A 543 -13.52 -9.33 26.42
N SER A 544 -13.41 -10.43 27.18
CA SER A 544 -14.13 -10.60 28.43
C SER A 544 -13.50 -9.86 29.60
N GLN A 545 -12.19 -9.67 29.63
CA GLN A 545 -11.47 -8.94 30.67
C GLN A 545 -10.10 -8.44 30.22
N GLY A 546 -9.87 -7.26 30.23
CA GLY A 546 -8.91 -6.29 30.49
C GLY A 546 -7.52 -6.40 29.88
N ASP A 547 -6.55 -6.83 30.58
CA ASP A 547 -5.16 -6.43 30.35
C ASP A 547 -4.31 -7.58 29.81
N TYR A 548 -4.61 -7.96 28.54
CA TYR A 548 -3.85 -8.98 27.84
C TYR A 548 -2.89 -8.43 26.77
N PHE A 549 -2.97 -7.14 26.49
CA PHE A 549 -2.27 -6.52 25.38
C PHE A 549 -1.26 -5.47 25.83
N GLU A 550 -0.21 -5.31 25.03
CA GLU A 550 0.64 -4.15 25.06
C GLU A 550 -0.16 -2.87 24.64
N PRO A 551 0.39 -1.66 24.83
CA PRO A 551 -0.31 -0.42 24.49
C PRO A 551 -0.80 -0.30 23.05
N ASP A 552 -0.26 -1.09 22.12
CA ASP A 552 -0.69 -1.15 20.72
C ASP A 552 -1.99 -1.96 20.52
N ARG A 553 -2.47 -2.66 21.57
CA ARG A 553 -3.67 -3.49 21.58
C ARG A 553 -3.66 -4.65 20.58
N VAL A 554 -2.47 -5.10 20.21
CA VAL A 554 -2.25 -6.22 19.29
C VAL A 554 -1.32 -7.25 19.91
N HIS A 555 -0.10 -6.83 20.30
CA HIS A 555 0.89 -7.70 20.91
C HIS A 555 0.50 -8.04 22.35
N LEU A 556 0.90 -9.24 22.76
CA LEU A 556 0.50 -9.77 24.06
C LEU A 556 1.49 -9.33 25.15
N ASN A 557 0.94 -8.85 26.26
CA ASN A 557 1.72 -8.73 27.49
C ASN A 557 1.88 -10.09 28.18
N GLN A 558 2.55 -10.16 29.32
CA GLN A 558 2.82 -11.42 30.03
C GLN A 558 1.52 -12.19 30.39
N ASN A 559 0.45 -11.50 30.76
CA ASN A 559 -0.85 -12.10 31.06
C ASN A 559 -1.50 -12.63 29.79
N GLY A 560 -1.42 -11.89 28.69
CA GLY A 560 -1.94 -12.29 27.38
C GLY A 560 -1.21 -13.51 26.83
N ILE A 561 0.11 -13.59 26.97
CA ILE A 561 0.90 -14.75 26.59
C ILE A 561 0.43 -16.01 27.35
N ALA A 562 0.31 -15.91 28.67
CA ALA A 562 -0.14 -17.03 29.49
C ALA A 562 -1.55 -17.50 29.12
N GLU A 563 -2.49 -16.57 28.93
CA GLU A 563 -3.88 -16.91 28.63
C GLU A 563 -4.07 -17.40 27.18
N MET A 564 -3.27 -16.92 26.23
CA MET A 564 -3.27 -17.44 24.87
C MET A 564 -2.84 -18.91 24.84
N ILE A 565 -1.77 -19.26 25.55
CA ILE A 565 -1.29 -20.64 25.67
C ILE A 565 -2.37 -21.51 26.32
N ASN A 566 -2.97 -21.05 27.41
CA ASN A 566 -4.07 -21.72 28.10
C ASN A 566 -5.29 -21.93 27.18
N SER A 567 -5.64 -20.96 26.37
CA SER A 567 -6.74 -21.03 25.40
C SER A 567 -6.45 -22.08 24.30
N ILE A 568 -5.21 -22.14 23.82
CA ILE A 568 -4.77 -23.17 22.88
C ILE A 568 -4.93 -24.55 23.52
N GLU A 569 -4.38 -24.76 24.71
CA GLU A 569 -4.41 -26.05 25.41
C GLU A 569 -5.83 -26.56 25.68
N LYS A 570 -6.71 -25.69 26.14
CA LYS A 570 -8.13 -26.02 26.36
C LYS A 570 -8.86 -26.43 25.08
N SER A 571 -8.38 -26.02 23.94
CA SER A 571 -8.98 -26.30 22.62
C SER A 571 -8.45 -27.58 22.00
N LEU A 572 -7.31 -28.12 22.48
CA LEU A 572 -6.72 -29.36 21.95
C LEU A 572 -7.61 -30.56 22.23
N LYS A 573 -7.89 -31.37 21.19
CA LYS A 573 -8.67 -32.63 21.33
C LYS A 573 -7.93 -33.67 22.13
N HIS A 574 -6.62 -33.68 22.07
CA HIS A 574 -5.74 -34.62 22.76
C HIS A 574 -4.57 -33.86 23.39
N PRO A 575 -4.04 -34.34 24.55
CA PRO A 575 -2.86 -33.74 25.16
C PRO A 575 -1.63 -33.91 24.27
N VAL A 576 -0.68 -32.99 24.37
CA VAL A 576 0.61 -33.06 23.67
C VAL A 576 1.59 -33.86 24.55
N GLU A 577 2.32 -34.78 23.93
CA GLU A 577 3.38 -35.53 24.61
C GLU A 577 4.53 -34.60 24.98
N ILE A 578 4.89 -34.53 26.25
CA ILE A 578 6.04 -33.73 26.72
C ILE A 578 7.29 -34.60 26.57
N LYS A 579 8.10 -34.32 25.55
CA LYS A 579 9.41 -34.98 25.34
C LYS A 579 10.53 -34.10 25.82
#